data_46037fb43f953e3b73af5b1735a8e156
#
_entry.id   46037fb43f953e3b73af5b1735a8e156
#
_cell.length_a   1.000
_cell.length_b   1.000
_cell.length_c   1.000
_cell.angle_alpha   90.00
_cell.angle_beta   90.00
_cell.angle_gamma   90.00
#
_symmetry.space_group_name_H-M   'P 1'
#
loop_
_entity.id
_entity.type
_entity.pdbx_description
1 polymer ?
#
loop_
_entity_poly.entity_id
_entity_poly.type
_entity_poly.pdbx_seq_one_letter_code
_entity_poly.pdbx_strand_id
1 'polypeptide(L)'
;MPTTSAADPSMLLWLLGALIALLGAHVVLGWARQAQFSLGLRRWVGVVLAALLFSTAFGMVSALDLTSEALAFPLGFSAVIVLGVWFAAFVLAIPVVAWFVWRPGLVAAIGAGALLAVLMAGIQMGWVMAVGFRPGVRWRFEFVVLGAIVMGIGFAIALGLAFPRDERHRRPLARRIAALTLMALATLAGQALVVSGAGLQLQVGSIYRHEISGSLLSLIGGALLPMALALVALDLTLRRREQRSRRRRERSRRYREAARLTAPDALGPVPAGLPAAARPAADRSAADASAPQTTS
;
A
#
# COMPACT_ATOMS: atom_id res chain seq x y z
N MET A 1 11.19 -7.07 -43.88
CA MET A 1 10.36 -7.79 -42.90
C MET A 1 10.37 -6.97 -41.62
N PRO A 2 9.25 -6.44 -41.15
CA PRO A 2 9.22 -5.72 -39.88
C PRO A 2 9.47 -6.74 -38.79
N THR A 3 10.60 -6.62 -38.13
CA THR A 3 10.85 -7.32 -36.86
C THR A 3 9.87 -6.73 -35.85
N THR A 4 8.80 -7.48 -35.58
CA THR A 4 8.00 -7.26 -34.36
C THR A 4 8.97 -7.35 -33.19
N SER A 5 9.34 -6.20 -32.64
CA SER A 5 10.06 -6.17 -31.37
C SER A 5 9.14 -6.81 -30.34
N ALA A 6 9.39 -8.07 -30.00
CA ALA A 6 8.79 -8.69 -28.83
C ALA A 6 9.06 -7.72 -27.67
N ALA A 7 8.02 -7.37 -26.93
CA ALA A 7 8.15 -6.49 -25.76
C ALA A 7 9.32 -7.02 -24.92
N ASP A 8 10.29 -6.16 -24.66
CA ASP A 8 11.49 -6.52 -23.94
C ASP A 8 11.06 -7.12 -22.57
N PRO A 9 11.41 -8.37 -22.25
CA PRO A 9 11.01 -9.02 -21.02
C PRO A 9 11.43 -8.23 -19.77
N SER A 10 12.50 -7.45 -19.87
CA SER A 10 12.90 -6.51 -18.81
C SER A 10 11.84 -5.44 -18.53
N MET A 11 11.19 -4.89 -19.55
CA MET A 11 10.14 -3.90 -19.40
C MET A 11 8.91 -4.46 -18.66
N LEU A 12 8.53 -5.71 -18.92
CA LEU A 12 7.43 -6.37 -18.23
C LEU A 12 7.71 -6.52 -16.73
N LEU A 13 8.91 -6.93 -16.36
CA LEU A 13 9.31 -7.07 -14.95
C LEU A 13 9.34 -5.70 -14.24
N TRP A 14 9.79 -4.65 -14.91
CA TRP A 14 9.72 -3.28 -14.40
C TRP A 14 8.28 -2.82 -14.16
N LEU A 15 7.36 -3.09 -15.08
CA LEU A 15 5.94 -2.79 -14.91
C LEU A 15 5.33 -3.58 -13.75
N LEU A 16 5.69 -4.86 -13.58
CA LEU A 16 5.28 -5.67 -12.45
C LEU A 16 5.85 -5.13 -11.13
N GLY A 17 7.11 -4.72 -11.10
CA GLY A 17 7.72 -4.05 -9.97
C GLY A 17 6.97 -2.77 -9.58
N ALA A 18 6.60 -1.95 -10.56
CA ALA A 18 5.80 -0.74 -10.35
C ALA A 18 4.42 -1.06 -9.77
N LEU A 19 3.76 -2.10 -10.29
CA LEU A 19 2.46 -2.56 -9.77
C LEU A 19 2.57 -3.03 -8.32
N ILE A 20 3.59 -3.83 -7.98
CA ILE A 20 3.83 -4.29 -6.61
C ILE A 20 4.12 -3.10 -5.69
N ALA A 21 4.95 -2.15 -6.12
CA ALA A 21 5.26 -0.96 -5.34
C ALA A 21 4.01 -0.13 -5.05
N LEU A 22 3.12 0.07 -6.03
CA LEU A 22 1.85 0.78 -5.87
C LEU A 22 0.88 0.04 -4.94
N LEU A 23 0.67 -1.25 -5.17
CA LEU A 23 -0.20 -2.08 -4.34
C LEU A 23 0.36 -2.20 -2.92
N GLY A 24 1.66 -2.45 -2.79
CA GLY A 24 2.35 -2.52 -1.51
C GLY A 24 2.23 -1.22 -0.72
N ALA A 25 2.50 -0.07 -1.34
CA ALA A 25 2.31 1.24 -0.72
C ALA A 25 0.86 1.46 -0.27
N HIS A 26 -0.12 1.08 -1.13
CA HIS A 26 -1.54 1.19 -0.78
C HIS A 26 -1.90 0.38 0.47
N VAL A 27 -1.44 -0.86 0.53
CA VAL A 27 -1.77 -1.79 1.61
C VAL A 27 -1.04 -1.38 2.89
N VAL A 28 0.26 -1.09 2.83
CA VAL A 28 1.06 -0.64 3.98
C VAL A 28 0.50 0.64 4.61
N LEU A 29 0.28 1.70 3.81
CA LEU A 29 -0.32 2.93 4.30
C LEU A 29 -1.76 2.71 4.79
N GLY A 30 -2.48 1.76 4.20
CA GLY A 30 -3.82 1.35 4.61
C GLY A 30 -3.84 0.74 6.01
N TRP A 31 -2.98 -0.23 6.28
CA TRP A 31 -2.87 -0.90 7.56
C TRP A 31 -2.27 0.00 8.65
N ALA A 32 -1.20 0.74 8.35
CA ALA A 32 -0.62 1.71 9.27
C ALA A 32 -1.67 2.74 9.74
N ARG A 33 -2.51 3.20 8.83
CA ARG A 33 -3.62 4.10 9.17
C ARG A 33 -4.69 3.43 10.02
N GLN A 34 -5.04 2.17 9.73
CA GLN A 34 -6.01 1.43 10.54
C GLN A 34 -5.48 1.24 11.97
N ALA A 35 -4.18 0.97 12.11
CA ALA A 35 -3.52 0.82 13.41
C ALA A 35 -3.59 2.11 14.26
N GLN A 36 -3.57 3.30 13.65
CA GLN A 36 -3.72 4.56 14.40
C GLN A 36 -5.06 4.72 15.11
N PHE A 37 -6.14 4.21 14.50
CA PHE A 37 -7.52 4.34 15.00
C PHE A 37 -7.99 3.12 15.80
N SER A 38 -7.13 2.11 16.01
CA SER A 38 -7.45 0.91 16.79
C SER A 38 -6.83 1.00 18.17
N LEU A 39 -7.46 0.35 19.17
CA LEU A 39 -6.98 0.33 20.55
C LEU A 39 -6.28 -1.00 20.87
N GLY A 40 -5.27 -0.93 21.75
CA GLY A 40 -4.63 -2.10 22.33
C GLY A 40 -4.05 -3.09 21.33
N LEU A 41 -4.37 -4.38 21.49
CA LEU A 41 -3.84 -5.49 20.68
C LEU A 41 -4.05 -5.30 19.17
N ARG A 42 -5.21 -4.76 18.76
CA ARG A 42 -5.51 -4.52 17.33
C ARG A 42 -4.53 -3.54 16.69
N ARG A 43 -4.01 -2.57 17.46
CA ARG A 43 -2.98 -1.64 16.98
C ARG A 43 -1.68 -2.37 16.70
N TRP A 44 -1.25 -3.23 17.61
CA TRP A 44 -0.05 -4.06 17.43
C TRP A 44 -0.17 -4.98 16.22
N VAL A 45 -1.31 -5.68 16.08
CA VAL A 45 -1.57 -6.51 14.88
C VAL A 45 -1.46 -5.69 13.60
N GLY A 46 -2.02 -4.47 13.59
CA GLY A 46 -1.90 -3.56 12.45
C GLY A 46 -0.45 -3.15 12.13
N VAL A 47 0.36 -2.89 13.16
CA VAL A 47 1.80 -2.57 13.01
C VAL A 47 2.56 -3.76 12.45
N VAL A 48 2.37 -4.95 13.00
CA VAL A 48 3.04 -6.19 12.56
C VAL A 48 2.67 -6.51 11.11
N LEU A 49 1.38 -6.43 10.78
CA LEU A 49 0.94 -6.64 9.38
C LEU A 49 1.50 -5.60 8.42
N ALA A 50 1.56 -4.32 8.80
CA ALA A 50 2.16 -3.28 7.97
C ALA A 50 3.66 -3.53 7.75
N ALA A 51 4.40 -3.95 8.79
CA ALA A 51 5.81 -4.31 8.70
C ALA A 51 6.04 -5.55 7.83
N LEU A 52 5.20 -6.59 7.98
CA LEU A 52 5.24 -7.80 7.16
C LEU A 52 5.01 -7.49 5.68
N LEU A 53 3.97 -6.71 5.40
CA LEU A 53 3.64 -6.33 4.03
C LEU A 53 4.70 -5.41 3.41
N PHE A 54 5.30 -4.52 4.21
CA PHE A 54 6.42 -3.70 3.77
C PHE A 54 7.60 -4.60 3.36
N SER A 55 8.08 -5.47 4.24
CA SER A 55 9.25 -6.32 3.97
C SER A 55 9.00 -7.27 2.79
N THR A 56 7.77 -7.81 2.64
CA THR A 56 7.42 -8.72 1.56
C THR A 56 7.27 -7.99 0.23
N ALA A 57 6.42 -6.96 0.17
CA ALA A 57 6.13 -6.27 -1.07
C ALA A 57 7.36 -5.57 -1.66
N PHE A 58 8.08 -4.83 -0.83
CA PHE A 58 9.23 -4.07 -1.29
C PHE A 58 10.50 -4.93 -1.44
N GLY A 59 10.62 -6.03 -0.69
CA GLY A 59 11.65 -7.04 -0.94
C GLY A 59 11.47 -7.72 -2.29
N MET A 60 10.23 -8.03 -2.70
CA MET A 60 9.96 -8.60 -4.03
C MET A 60 10.20 -7.62 -5.18
N VAL A 61 10.02 -6.31 -4.99
CA VAL A 61 10.46 -5.31 -5.98
C VAL A 61 11.97 -5.41 -6.20
N SER A 62 12.75 -5.59 -5.12
CA SER A 62 14.19 -5.79 -5.20
C SER A 62 14.58 -7.06 -5.98
N ALA A 63 13.85 -8.15 -5.76
CA ALA A 63 14.08 -9.40 -6.47
C ALA A 63 13.77 -9.29 -7.96
N LEU A 64 12.65 -8.64 -8.30
CA LEU A 64 12.26 -8.42 -9.71
C LEU A 64 13.24 -7.51 -10.44
N ASP A 65 13.76 -6.48 -9.77
CA ASP A 65 14.74 -5.57 -10.33
C ASP A 65 16.02 -6.35 -10.72
N LEU A 66 16.54 -7.20 -9.84
CA LEU A 66 17.68 -8.06 -10.15
C LEU A 66 17.41 -9.08 -11.26
N THR A 67 16.20 -9.65 -11.31
CA THR A 67 15.85 -10.62 -12.36
C THR A 67 15.56 -9.97 -13.71
N SER A 68 15.32 -8.67 -13.75
CA SER A 68 15.14 -7.88 -14.97
C SER A 68 16.47 -7.56 -15.67
N GLU A 69 17.59 -7.65 -14.97
CA GLU A 69 18.91 -7.42 -15.53
C GLU A 69 19.22 -8.49 -16.59
N ALA A 70 19.66 -8.05 -17.77
CA ALA A 70 20.06 -8.94 -18.86
C ALA A 70 21.42 -9.59 -18.56
N LEU A 71 21.41 -10.63 -17.71
CA LEU A 71 22.62 -11.35 -17.36
C LEU A 71 22.84 -12.55 -18.31
N ALA A 72 24.08 -12.82 -18.63
CA ALA A 72 24.48 -13.91 -19.53
C ALA A 72 24.24 -15.32 -18.94
N PHE A 73 23.76 -15.44 -17.72
CA PHE A 73 23.54 -16.69 -17.00
C PHE A 73 22.28 -16.64 -16.13
N PRO A 74 21.64 -17.79 -15.87
CA PRO A 74 20.48 -17.84 -14.99
C PRO A 74 20.86 -17.50 -13.54
N LEU A 75 20.06 -16.63 -12.90
CA LEU A 75 20.23 -16.29 -11.51
C LEU A 75 19.73 -17.39 -10.58
N GLY A 76 20.51 -17.67 -9.54
CA GLY A 76 20.11 -18.47 -8.39
C GLY A 76 20.28 -17.67 -7.11
N PHE A 77 19.44 -17.91 -6.12
CA PHE A 77 19.43 -17.19 -4.86
C PHE A 77 19.54 -18.16 -3.68
N SER A 78 20.39 -17.82 -2.71
CA SER A 78 20.48 -18.58 -1.47
C SER A 78 19.20 -18.42 -0.63
N ALA A 79 18.52 -19.52 -0.35
CA ALA A 79 17.32 -19.55 0.47
C ALA A 79 17.58 -18.97 1.87
N VAL A 80 18.73 -19.32 2.47
CA VAL A 80 19.09 -18.87 3.82
C VAL A 80 19.27 -17.36 3.87
N ILE A 81 19.99 -16.78 2.90
CA ILE A 81 20.24 -15.34 2.85
C ILE A 81 18.93 -14.58 2.56
N VAL A 82 18.11 -15.05 1.61
CA VAL A 82 16.80 -14.45 1.28
C VAL A 82 15.90 -14.41 2.50
N LEU A 83 15.73 -15.56 3.18
CA LEU A 83 14.89 -15.61 4.39
C LEU A 83 15.47 -14.78 5.53
N GLY A 84 16.79 -14.79 5.71
CA GLY A 84 17.47 -13.99 6.72
C GLY A 84 17.27 -12.48 6.52
N VAL A 85 17.47 -11.99 5.29
CA VAL A 85 17.25 -10.58 4.92
C VAL A 85 15.79 -10.18 5.09
N TRP A 86 14.87 -11.02 4.63
CA TRP A 86 13.45 -10.77 4.76
C TRP A 86 13.02 -10.69 6.22
N PHE A 87 13.44 -11.66 7.05
CA PHE A 87 13.12 -11.71 8.47
C PHE A 87 13.73 -10.52 9.23
N ALA A 88 15.00 -10.19 8.97
CA ALA A 88 15.65 -9.02 9.56
C ALA A 88 14.92 -7.73 9.20
N ALA A 89 14.56 -7.55 7.92
CA ALA A 89 13.79 -6.39 7.48
C ALA A 89 12.41 -6.30 8.16
N PHE A 90 11.72 -7.45 8.29
CA PHE A 90 10.44 -7.52 8.99
C PHE A 90 10.56 -7.11 10.45
N VAL A 91 11.50 -7.69 11.18
CA VAL A 91 11.71 -7.39 12.61
C VAL A 91 12.11 -5.93 12.83
N LEU A 92 12.99 -5.38 12.00
CA LEU A 92 13.42 -3.99 12.10
C LEU A 92 12.34 -2.99 11.67
N ALA A 93 11.44 -3.36 10.77
CA ALA A 93 10.33 -2.49 10.37
C ALA A 93 9.28 -2.34 11.48
N ILE A 94 9.12 -3.31 12.38
CA ILE A 94 8.13 -3.26 13.48
C ILE A 94 8.30 -2.01 14.36
N PRO A 95 9.47 -1.73 14.96
CA PRO A 95 9.63 -0.57 15.82
C PRO A 95 9.49 0.76 15.05
N VAL A 96 9.91 0.81 13.79
CA VAL A 96 9.78 2.01 12.95
C VAL A 96 8.30 2.32 12.67
N VAL A 97 7.54 1.32 12.22
CA VAL A 97 6.10 1.47 11.97
C VAL A 97 5.35 1.76 13.27
N ALA A 98 5.71 1.08 14.37
CA ALA A 98 5.11 1.32 15.70
C ALA A 98 5.32 2.76 16.16
N TRP A 99 6.56 3.25 16.10
CA TRP A 99 6.88 4.62 16.46
C TRP A 99 6.05 5.63 15.68
N PHE A 100 5.99 5.47 14.35
CA PHE A 100 5.23 6.36 13.49
C PHE A 100 3.70 6.29 13.76
N VAL A 101 3.17 5.09 14.01
CA VAL A 101 1.74 4.88 14.31
C VAL A 101 1.36 5.51 15.64
N TRP A 102 2.24 5.45 16.64
CA TRP A 102 1.93 5.94 17.99
C TRP A 102 2.13 7.44 18.15
N ARG A 103 3.11 8.00 17.47
CA ARG A 103 3.44 9.43 17.53
C ARG A 103 3.46 10.06 16.13
N PRO A 104 2.31 10.12 15.44
CA PRO A 104 2.28 10.70 14.10
C PRO A 104 2.65 12.18 14.15
N GLY A 105 3.56 12.59 13.28
CA GLY A 105 4.02 13.97 13.20
C GLY A 105 5.09 14.16 12.13
N LEU A 106 5.49 15.39 11.88
CA LEU A 106 6.52 15.69 10.87
C LEU A 106 7.85 15.00 11.20
N VAL A 107 8.30 15.12 12.44
CA VAL A 107 9.56 14.50 12.91
C VAL A 107 9.50 12.98 12.79
N ALA A 108 8.36 12.38 13.19
CA ALA A 108 8.17 10.93 13.05
C ALA A 108 8.09 10.51 11.58
N ALA A 109 7.48 11.31 10.70
CA ALA A 109 7.45 11.01 9.27
C ALA A 109 8.85 11.05 8.64
N ILE A 110 9.67 12.06 8.99
CA ILE A 110 11.05 12.17 8.52
C ILE A 110 11.89 11.01 9.04
N GLY A 111 11.86 10.76 10.35
CA GLY A 111 12.64 9.68 10.97
C GLY A 111 12.22 8.29 10.49
N ALA A 112 10.90 8.00 10.44
CA ALA A 112 10.42 6.74 9.91
C ALA A 112 10.72 6.59 8.41
N GLY A 113 10.60 7.65 7.62
CA GLY A 113 10.97 7.65 6.21
C GLY A 113 12.44 7.33 6.01
N ALA A 114 13.32 7.96 6.75
CA ALA A 114 14.76 7.70 6.70
C ALA A 114 15.11 6.25 7.12
N LEU A 115 14.55 5.78 8.23
CA LEU A 115 14.80 4.40 8.70
C LEU A 115 14.26 3.34 7.74
N LEU A 116 13.05 3.53 7.19
CA LEU A 116 12.50 2.62 6.18
C LEU A 116 13.34 2.63 4.89
N ALA A 117 13.89 3.79 4.49
CA ALA A 117 14.77 3.88 3.33
C ALA A 117 16.10 3.14 3.55
N VAL A 118 16.70 3.24 4.74
CA VAL A 118 17.90 2.47 5.09
C VAL A 118 17.59 0.97 5.09
N LEU A 119 16.44 0.56 5.64
CA LEU A 119 15.99 -0.83 5.58
C LEU A 119 15.80 -1.31 4.13
N MET A 120 15.21 -0.49 3.27
CA MET A 120 15.04 -0.82 1.85
C MET A 120 16.38 -0.97 1.12
N ALA A 121 17.32 -0.04 1.35
CA ALA A 121 18.66 -0.16 0.78
C ALA A 121 19.37 -1.44 1.28
N GLY A 122 19.22 -1.77 2.57
CA GLY A 122 19.74 -2.99 3.16
C GLY A 122 19.10 -4.26 2.57
N ILE A 123 17.79 -4.28 2.35
CA ILE A 123 17.08 -5.36 1.66
C ILE A 123 17.67 -5.56 0.26
N GLN A 124 17.83 -4.48 -0.51
CA GLN A 124 18.37 -4.54 -1.86
C GLN A 124 19.80 -5.10 -1.89
N MET A 125 20.67 -4.60 -1.00
CA MET A 125 22.04 -5.13 -0.87
C MET A 125 22.02 -6.61 -0.48
N GLY A 126 21.15 -7.01 0.45
CA GLY A 126 20.99 -8.39 0.87
C GLY A 126 20.53 -9.31 -0.28
N TRP A 127 19.62 -8.85 -1.13
CA TRP A 127 19.20 -9.58 -2.33
C TRP A 127 20.36 -9.76 -3.32
N VAL A 128 21.16 -8.73 -3.56
CA VAL A 128 22.36 -8.82 -4.40
C VAL A 128 23.36 -9.83 -3.82
N MET A 129 23.55 -9.83 -2.49
CA MET A 129 24.42 -10.82 -1.81
C MET A 129 23.84 -12.23 -1.91
N ALA A 130 22.51 -12.40 -1.89
CA ALA A 130 21.86 -13.70 -1.99
C ALA A 130 22.08 -14.40 -3.32
N VAL A 131 22.39 -13.67 -4.40
CA VAL A 131 22.77 -14.24 -5.70
C VAL A 131 24.15 -14.88 -5.66
N GLY A 132 25.05 -14.39 -4.81
CA GLY A 132 26.43 -14.91 -4.72
C GLY A 132 27.19 -14.77 -6.04
N PHE A 133 27.23 -13.58 -6.59
CA PHE A 133 27.94 -13.28 -7.84
C PHE A 133 29.44 -13.63 -7.79
N ARG A 134 29.99 -14.14 -8.87
CA ARG A 134 31.44 -14.36 -9.06
C ARG A 134 31.93 -13.54 -10.24
N PRO A 135 33.03 -12.79 -10.08
CA PRO A 135 34.00 -12.74 -8.96
C PRO A 135 33.55 -11.94 -7.74
N GLY A 136 32.35 -11.38 -7.73
CA GLY A 136 31.80 -10.60 -6.61
C GLY A 136 31.24 -9.26 -7.07
N VAL A 137 30.75 -8.47 -6.12
CA VAL A 137 30.13 -7.18 -6.39
C VAL A 137 30.98 -6.08 -5.73
N ARG A 138 31.36 -5.07 -6.50
CA ARG A 138 31.96 -3.85 -5.96
C ARG A 138 30.88 -2.80 -5.75
N TRP A 139 30.67 -2.42 -4.49
CA TRP A 139 29.69 -1.42 -4.16
C TRP A 139 30.25 0.00 -4.34
N ARG A 140 29.54 0.80 -5.09
CA ARG A 140 29.72 2.24 -5.19
C ARG A 140 28.77 2.89 -4.19
N PHE A 141 29.24 3.07 -2.98
CA PHE A 141 28.41 3.52 -1.85
C PHE A 141 27.73 4.87 -2.08
N GLU A 142 28.28 5.73 -2.95
CA GLU A 142 27.65 6.98 -3.35
C GLU A 142 26.23 6.78 -3.92
N PHE A 143 26.04 5.75 -4.76
CA PHE A 143 24.73 5.42 -5.33
C PHE A 143 23.79 4.81 -4.30
N VAL A 144 24.32 3.98 -3.40
CA VAL A 144 23.54 3.38 -2.30
C VAL A 144 23.01 4.47 -1.37
N VAL A 145 23.88 5.42 -0.99
CA VAL A 145 23.50 6.55 -0.15
C VAL A 145 22.50 7.45 -0.87
N LEU A 146 22.74 7.77 -2.15
CA LEU A 146 21.81 8.57 -2.94
C LEU A 146 20.44 7.90 -3.07
N GLY A 147 20.42 6.59 -3.32
CA GLY A 147 19.18 5.80 -3.35
C GLY A 147 18.44 5.85 -2.02
N ALA A 148 19.14 5.69 -0.90
CA ALA A 148 18.55 5.80 0.43
C ALA A 148 18.00 7.22 0.70
N ILE A 149 18.69 8.27 0.27
CA ILE A 149 18.23 9.67 0.40
C ILE A 149 16.93 9.87 -0.40
N VAL A 150 16.91 9.43 -1.66
CA VAL A 150 15.71 9.55 -2.54
C VAL A 150 14.53 8.82 -1.93
N MET A 151 14.71 7.57 -1.46
CA MET A 151 13.67 6.83 -0.75
C MET A 151 13.24 7.53 0.54
N GLY A 152 14.20 8.00 1.33
CA GLY A 152 13.93 8.66 2.62
C GLY A 152 13.09 9.92 2.49
N ILE A 153 13.42 10.78 1.54
CA ILE A 153 12.64 11.99 1.23
C ILE A 153 11.25 11.61 0.73
N GLY A 154 11.15 10.68 -0.23
CA GLY A 154 9.89 10.25 -0.78
C GLY A 154 8.97 9.60 0.27
N PHE A 155 9.50 8.73 1.13
CA PHE A 155 8.76 8.11 2.22
C PHE A 155 8.32 9.12 3.27
N ALA A 156 9.20 10.07 3.66
CA ALA A 156 8.86 11.11 4.62
C ALA A 156 7.69 11.98 4.12
N ILE A 157 7.75 12.42 2.86
CA ILE A 157 6.67 13.20 2.24
C ILE A 157 5.40 12.33 2.10
N ALA A 158 5.50 11.09 1.64
CA ALA A 158 4.37 10.18 1.50
C ALA A 158 3.67 9.93 2.84
N LEU A 159 4.44 9.69 3.91
CA LEU A 159 3.92 9.52 5.26
C LEU A 159 3.26 10.82 5.77
N GLY A 160 3.89 11.97 5.56
CA GLY A 160 3.32 13.28 5.92
C GLY A 160 2.00 13.58 5.20
N LEU A 161 1.90 13.22 3.91
CA LEU A 161 0.67 13.34 3.13
C LEU A 161 -0.40 12.33 3.57
N ALA A 162 -0.01 11.10 3.89
CA ALA A 162 -0.94 10.04 4.30
C ALA A 162 -1.53 10.28 5.69
N PHE A 163 -0.79 10.93 6.61
CA PHE A 163 -1.13 11.07 8.03
C PHE A 163 -1.07 12.54 8.51
N PRO A 164 -1.95 13.42 8.01
CA PRO A 164 -1.99 14.81 8.48
C PRO A 164 -2.45 14.86 9.94
N ARG A 165 -1.93 15.87 10.67
CA ARG A 165 -2.23 16.12 12.09
C ARG A 165 -3.69 16.52 12.36
N ASP A 166 -4.34 17.15 11.38
CA ASP A 166 -5.67 17.73 11.57
C ASP A 166 -6.76 16.82 11.04
N GLU A 167 -7.57 16.24 11.93
CA GLU A 167 -8.67 15.34 11.60
C GLU A 167 -9.87 16.03 10.95
N ARG A 168 -10.00 17.36 11.11
CA ARG A 168 -11.16 18.14 10.68
C ARG A 168 -11.26 18.30 9.17
N HIS A 169 -10.14 18.22 8.45
CA HIS A 169 -10.15 18.36 7.00
C HIS A 169 -10.40 17.00 6.32
N ARG A 170 -11.55 16.89 5.65
CA ARG A 170 -11.84 15.78 4.73
C ARG A 170 -10.70 15.69 3.72
N ARG A 171 -9.93 14.62 3.76
CA ARG A 171 -8.76 14.44 2.91
C ARG A 171 -9.20 14.31 1.46
N PRO A 172 -8.78 15.20 0.56
CA PRO A 172 -9.05 15.04 -0.86
C PRO A 172 -8.46 13.73 -1.34
N LEU A 173 -9.16 13.04 -2.24
CA LEU A 173 -8.69 11.79 -2.87
C LEU A 173 -7.31 11.97 -3.48
N ALA A 174 -7.06 13.14 -4.07
CA ALA A 174 -5.79 13.54 -4.67
C ALA A 174 -4.60 13.38 -3.72
N ARG A 175 -4.75 13.80 -2.45
CA ARG A 175 -3.67 13.68 -1.43
C ARG A 175 -3.30 12.24 -1.13
N ARG A 176 -4.28 11.34 -1.14
CA ARG A 176 -4.06 9.91 -0.94
C ARG A 176 -3.36 9.29 -2.15
N ILE A 177 -3.81 9.63 -3.35
CA ILE A 177 -3.17 9.18 -4.60
C ILE A 177 -1.73 9.68 -4.64
N ALA A 178 -1.49 10.97 -4.37
CA ALA A 178 -0.15 11.53 -4.32
C ALA A 178 0.78 10.81 -3.34
N ALA A 179 0.30 10.50 -2.12
CA ALA A 179 1.10 9.75 -1.14
C ALA A 179 1.48 8.35 -1.64
N LEU A 180 0.53 7.64 -2.27
CA LEU A 180 0.75 6.31 -2.82
C LEU A 180 1.75 6.32 -3.97
N THR A 181 1.51 7.22 -4.94
CA THR A 181 2.37 7.35 -6.13
C THR A 181 3.78 7.76 -5.73
N LEU A 182 3.91 8.73 -4.82
CA LEU A 182 5.20 9.18 -4.35
C LEU A 182 5.98 8.08 -3.63
N MET A 183 5.33 7.31 -2.76
CA MET A 183 5.96 6.19 -2.06
C MET A 183 6.44 5.12 -3.05
N ALA A 184 5.62 4.77 -4.04
CA ALA A 184 5.97 3.79 -5.07
C ALA A 184 7.11 4.29 -5.97
N LEU A 185 7.04 5.53 -6.45
CA LEU A 185 8.10 6.12 -7.28
C LEU A 185 9.42 6.24 -6.52
N ALA A 186 9.37 6.66 -5.26
CA ALA A 186 10.57 6.74 -4.42
C ALA A 186 11.20 5.35 -4.21
N THR A 187 10.39 4.31 -4.03
CA THR A 187 10.88 2.93 -3.95
C THR A 187 11.59 2.53 -5.23
N LEU A 188 10.95 2.68 -6.38
CA LEU A 188 11.52 2.27 -7.68
C LEU A 188 12.80 3.06 -8.01
N ALA A 189 12.75 4.39 -7.92
CA ALA A 189 13.88 5.23 -8.23
C ALA A 189 15.06 5.00 -7.28
N GLY A 190 14.78 4.86 -5.99
CA GLY A 190 15.81 4.58 -5.00
C GLY A 190 16.45 3.22 -5.17
N GLN A 191 15.66 2.19 -5.48
CA GLN A 191 16.17 0.84 -5.76
C GLN A 191 17.01 0.80 -7.04
N ALA A 192 16.56 1.43 -8.11
CA ALA A 192 17.34 1.55 -9.34
C ALA A 192 18.71 2.20 -9.08
N LEU A 193 18.76 3.23 -8.23
CA LEU A 193 20.03 3.85 -7.83
C LEU A 193 20.90 2.87 -7.03
N VAL A 194 20.34 2.13 -6.06
CA VAL A 194 21.10 1.16 -5.27
C VAL A 194 21.66 0.06 -6.15
N VAL A 195 20.88 -0.48 -7.08
CA VAL A 195 21.34 -1.50 -8.05
C VAL A 195 22.42 -0.94 -8.96
N SER A 196 22.27 0.29 -9.46
CA SER A 196 23.31 0.97 -10.25
C SER A 196 24.63 1.15 -9.48
N GLY A 197 24.57 1.16 -8.15
CA GLY A 197 25.73 1.14 -7.27
C GLY A 197 26.41 -0.23 -7.14
N ALA A 198 25.72 -1.31 -7.51
CA ALA A 198 26.30 -2.64 -7.59
C ALA A 198 27.12 -2.77 -8.88
N GLY A 199 28.42 -2.57 -8.79
CA GLY A 199 29.33 -2.73 -9.93
C GLY A 199 29.41 -4.22 -10.33
N LEU A 200 28.48 -4.65 -11.17
CA LEU A 200 28.44 -5.98 -11.78
C LEU A 200 29.44 -6.02 -12.93
N GLN A 201 30.73 -6.17 -12.63
CA GLN A 201 31.74 -6.41 -13.68
C GLN A 201 31.60 -7.83 -14.17
N LEU A 202 31.70 -8.05 -15.50
CA LEU A 202 31.74 -9.35 -16.21
C LEU A 202 31.55 -10.57 -15.28
N GLN A 203 30.31 -10.80 -14.86
CA GLN A 203 29.99 -11.88 -13.93
C GLN A 203 30.00 -13.20 -14.70
N VAL A 204 30.65 -14.21 -14.14
CA VAL A 204 30.77 -15.53 -14.76
C VAL A 204 29.66 -16.47 -14.32
N GLY A 205 28.99 -16.17 -13.21
CA GLY A 205 27.91 -17.00 -12.71
C GLY A 205 27.48 -16.67 -11.29
N SER A 206 26.53 -17.46 -10.78
CA SER A 206 26.07 -17.46 -9.39
C SER A 206 26.49 -18.76 -8.71
N ILE A 207 26.94 -18.67 -7.45
CA ILE A 207 27.27 -19.86 -6.64
C ILE A 207 26.02 -20.63 -6.22
N TYR A 208 24.87 -19.97 -6.17
CA TYR A 208 23.59 -20.53 -5.70
C TYR A 208 22.63 -20.92 -6.82
N ARG A 209 23.13 -21.11 -8.05
CA ARG A 209 22.30 -21.42 -9.24
C ARG A 209 21.38 -22.66 -9.09
N HIS A 210 21.64 -23.53 -8.13
CA HIS A 210 20.88 -24.75 -7.86
C HIS A 210 19.89 -24.63 -6.69
N GLU A 211 19.82 -23.49 -6.00
CA GLU A 211 18.90 -23.28 -4.88
C GLU A 211 17.57 -22.69 -5.40
N ILE A 212 17.33 -21.40 -5.18
CA ILE A 212 16.11 -20.77 -5.66
C ILE A 212 16.39 -20.14 -7.01
N SER A 213 15.64 -20.55 -8.05
CA SER A 213 15.81 -19.96 -9.39
C SER A 213 15.20 -18.56 -9.45
N GLY A 214 15.82 -17.66 -10.23
CA GLY A 214 15.28 -16.34 -10.50
C GLY A 214 13.90 -16.39 -11.18
N SER A 215 13.65 -17.42 -12.01
CA SER A 215 12.32 -17.64 -12.63
C SER A 215 11.24 -17.95 -11.60
N LEU A 216 11.55 -18.73 -10.56
CA LEU A 216 10.61 -19.01 -9.47
C LEU A 216 10.30 -17.73 -8.68
N LEU A 217 11.31 -16.90 -8.37
CA LEU A 217 11.11 -15.63 -7.70
C LEU A 217 10.30 -14.65 -8.56
N SER A 218 10.55 -14.62 -9.87
CA SER A 218 9.75 -13.80 -10.80
C SER A 218 8.30 -14.27 -10.85
N LEU A 219 8.02 -15.58 -10.80
CA LEU A 219 6.66 -16.11 -10.73
C LEU A 219 5.96 -15.71 -9.42
N ILE A 220 6.63 -15.87 -8.29
CA ILE A 220 6.09 -15.48 -6.99
C ILE A 220 5.85 -13.96 -6.95
N GLY A 221 6.85 -13.17 -7.32
CA GLY A 221 6.76 -11.71 -7.33
C GLY A 221 5.82 -11.18 -8.42
N GLY A 222 5.85 -11.77 -9.61
CA GLY A 222 5.08 -11.28 -10.77
C GLY A 222 3.61 -11.71 -10.80
N ALA A 223 3.25 -12.84 -10.20
CA ALA A 223 1.89 -13.36 -10.22
C ALA A 223 1.26 -13.46 -8.83
N LEU A 224 1.88 -14.22 -7.92
CA LEU A 224 1.25 -14.55 -6.64
C LEU A 224 1.16 -13.33 -5.72
N LEU A 225 2.22 -12.55 -5.60
CA LEU A 225 2.25 -11.41 -4.71
C LEU A 225 1.34 -10.25 -5.15
N PRO A 226 1.33 -9.81 -6.42
CA PRO A 226 0.38 -8.80 -6.87
C PRO A 226 -1.07 -9.22 -6.67
N MET A 227 -1.40 -10.48 -6.91
CA MET A 227 -2.74 -11.03 -6.68
C MET A 227 -3.10 -10.98 -5.18
N ALA A 228 -2.21 -11.43 -4.29
CA ALA A 228 -2.42 -11.37 -2.86
C ALA A 228 -2.58 -9.91 -2.37
N LEU A 229 -1.73 -9.00 -2.81
CA LEU A 229 -1.82 -7.58 -2.48
C LEU A 229 -3.12 -6.96 -3.01
N ALA A 230 -3.56 -7.32 -4.22
CA ALA A 230 -4.81 -6.85 -4.79
C ALA A 230 -6.02 -7.34 -3.96
N LEU A 231 -6.03 -8.59 -3.52
CA LEU A 231 -7.08 -9.14 -2.64
C LEU A 231 -7.12 -8.41 -1.29
N VAL A 232 -5.96 -8.18 -0.67
CA VAL A 232 -5.87 -7.41 0.58
C VAL A 232 -6.31 -5.96 0.38
N ALA A 233 -5.93 -5.33 -0.72
CA ALA A 233 -6.37 -3.97 -1.07
C ALA A 233 -7.89 -3.90 -1.27
N LEU A 234 -8.47 -4.91 -1.92
CA LEU A 234 -9.91 -5.03 -2.11
C LEU A 234 -10.64 -5.19 -0.76
N ASP A 235 -10.19 -6.11 0.11
CA ASP A 235 -10.74 -6.29 1.46
C ASP A 235 -10.70 -4.97 2.26
N LEU A 236 -9.58 -4.26 2.26
CA LEU A 236 -9.45 -2.96 2.91
C LEU A 236 -10.46 -1.92 2.36
N THR A 237 -10.71 -1.93 1.06
CA THR A 237 -11.66 -1.00 0.44
C THR A 237 -13.10 -1.35 0.77
N LEU A 238 -13.46 -2.63 0.79
CA LEU A 238 -14.80 -3.13 1.14
C LEU A 238 -15.12 -2.82 2.61
N ARG A 239 -14.24 -3.15 3.53
CA ARG A 239 -14.42 -2.81 4.97
C ARG A 239 -14.62 -1.31 5.19
N ARG A 240 -13.91 -0.46 4.44
CA ARG A 240 -14.11 1.00 4.52
C ARG A 240 -15.47 1.44 4.00
N ARG A 241 -15.99 0.80 2.94
CA ARG A 241 -17.34 1.07 2.43
C ARG A 241 -18.41 0.68 3.46
N GLU A 242 -18.29 -0.50 4.06
CA GLU A 242 -19.20 -0.96 5.10
C GLU A 242 -19.21 -0.04 6.33
N GLN A 243 -18.03 0.37 6.83
CA GLN A 243 -17.94 1.31 7.94
C GLN A 243 -18.58 2.65 7.63
N ARG A 244 -18.44 3.14 6.39
CA ARG A 244 -19.10 4.38 5.96
C ARG A 244 -20.62 4.23 5.91
N SER A 245 -21.12 3.10 5.43
CA SER A 245 -22.55 2.81 5.34
C SER A 245 -23.17 2.70 6.75
N ARG A 246 -22.48 1.99 7.69
CA ARG A 246 -22.90 1.90 9.09
C ARG A 246 -22.99 3.27 9.75
N ARG A 247 -21.94 4.12 9.62
CA ARG A 247 -21.93 5.48 10.16
C ARG A 247 -23.03 6.37 9.57
N ARG A 248 -23.36 6.21 8.28
CA ARG A 248 -24.48 6.93 7.65
C ARG A 248 -25.81 6.49 8.25
N ARG A 249 -26.02 5.17 8.42
CA ARG A 249 -27.24 4.62 9.05
C ARG A 249 -27.41 5.08 10.50
N GLU A 250 -26.32 5.09 11.29
CA GLU A 250 -26.32 5.59 12.67
C GLU A 250 -26.65 7.09 12.74
N ARG A 251 -26.04 7.90 11.84
CA ARG A 251 -26.38 9.33 11.76
C ARG A 251 -27.86 9.53 11.41
N SER A 252 -28.37 8.81 10.41
CA SER A 252 -29.79 8.90 10.02
C SER A 252 -30.72 8.48 11.16
N ARG A 253 -30.34 7.45 11.93
CA ARG A 253 -31.08 7.07 13.15
C ARG A 253 -31.08 8.18 14.18
N ARG A 254 -29.91 8.74 14.53
CA ARG A 254 -29.80 9.85 15.48
C ARG A 254 -30.59 11.09 15.04
N TYR A 255 -30.56 11.41 13.75
CA TYR A 255 -31.37 12.50 13.20
C TYR A 255 -32.87 12.23 13.34
N ARG A 256 -33.34 11.00 13.08
CA ARG A 256 -34.76 10.63 13.27
C ARG A 256 -35.17 10.66 14.75
N GLU A 257 -34.30 10.18 15.63
CA GLU A 257 -34.54 10.23 17.08
C GLU A 257 -34.57 11.67 17.60
N ALA A 258 -33.60 12.50 17.18
CA ALA A 258 -33.62 13.93 17.52
C ALA A 258 -34.84 14.63 16.96
N ALA A 259 -35.25 14.36 15.72
CA ALA A 259 -36.46 14.90 15.13
C ALA A 259 -37.76 14.49 15.89
N ARG A 260 -37.78 13.26 16.41
CA ARG A 260 -38.88 12.79 17.25
C ARG A 260 -38.94 13.48 18.61
N LEU A 261 -37.75 13.76 19.20
CA LEU A 261 -37.66 14.45 20.50
C LEU A 261 -37.89 15.96 20.38
N THR A 262 -37.57 16.54 19.22
CA THR A 262 -37.78 17.99 18.94
C THR A 262 -39.12 18.26 18.25
N ALA A 263 -39.86 17.25 17.84
CA ALA A 263 -41.28 17.38 17.52
C ALA A 263 -42.04 17.39 18.87
N PRO A 264 -42.11 18.53 19.58
CA PRO A 264 -42.91 18.58 20.77
C PRO A 264 -44.36 18.31 20.33
N ASP A 265 -45.18 17.86 21.25
CA ASP A 265 -46.61 17.70 21.22
C ASP A 265 -47.46 18.79 20.48
N ALA A 266 -46.86 19.34 19.40
CA ALA A 266 -47.49 20.36 18.55
C ALA A 266 -48.67 19.80 17.74
N LEU A 267 -48.87 18.49 17.77
CA LEU A 267 -50.16 17.88 17.48
C LEU A 267 -50.82 17.55 18.80
N GLY A 268 -51.24 18.63 19.52
CA GLY A 268 -52.28 18.48 20.55
C GLY A 268 -53.38 17.54 20.02
N PRO A 269 -54.13 16.85 20.91
CA PRO A 269 -55.12 15.89 20.49
C PRO A 269 -55.98 16.54 19.41
N VAL A 270 -55.91 15.99 18.17
CA VAL A 270 -56.73 16.46 17.05
C VAL A 270 -58.15 16.47 17.57
N PRO A 271 -58.80 17.64 17.66
CA PRO A 271 -60.15 17.70 18.18
C PRO A 271 -61.03 16.78 17.31
N ALA A 272 -61.66 15.80 17.93
CA ALA A 272 -62.48 14.75 17.32
C ALA A 272 -63.73 15.31 16.64
N GLY A 273 -63.62 16.40 15.87
CA GLY A 273 -64.73 17.12 15.29
C GLY A 273 -64.51 17.74 13.93
N LEU A 274 -63.37 17.50 13.27
CA LEU A 274 -63.17 18.04 11.91
C LEU A 274 -63.78 17.09 10.87
N PRO A 275 -64.69 17.56 10.00
CA PRO A 275 -65.24 16.75 8.93
C PRO A 275 -64.14 16.31 7.95
N ALA A 276 -64.31 15.10 7.43
CA ALA A 276 -63.32 14.38 6.61
C ALA A 276 -62.88 15.07 5.28
N ALA A 277 -63.41 16.27 5.03
CA ALA A 277 -63.16 17.01 3.78
C ALA A 277 -61.90 17.89 3.78
N ALA A 278 -61.18 18.00 4.91
CA ALA A 278 -60.00 18.89 5.02
C ALA A 278 -58.63 18.18 5.16
N ARG A 279 -58.51 16.95 4.62
CA ARG A 279 -57.19 16.31 4.55
C ARG A 279 -56.41 16.88 3.34
N PRO A 280 -55.29 17.55 3.56
CA PRO A 280 -54.46 18.01 2.46
C PRO A 280 -53.93 16.84 1.68
N ALA A 281 -54.00 16.90 0.36
CA ALA A 281 -53.55 15.89 -0.62
C ALA A 281 -52.01 15.80 -0.70
N ALA A 282 -51.33 15.57 0.42
CA ALA A 282 -49.86 15.58 0.47
C ALA A 282 -49.20 14.21 0.25
N ASP A 283 -49.94 13.16 -0.09
CA ASP A 283 -49.39 11.79 -0.11
C ASP A 283 -49.59 11.02 -1.44
N ARG A 284 -49.87 11.74 -2.56
CA ARG A 284 -50.02 11.05 -3.87
C ARG A 284 -48.83 11.16 -4.83
N SER A 285 -47.72 11.80 -4.46
CA SER A 285 -46.56 11.99 -5.37
C SER A 285 -45.43 11.02 -5.20
N ALA A 286 -45.49 10.07 -4.27
CA ALA A 286 -44.38 9.15 -4.01
C ALA A 286 -44.53 7.73 -4.60
N ALA A 287 -45.68 7.42 -5.23
CA ALA A 287 -45.98 6.08 -5.70
C ALA A 287 -45.71 5.81 -7.21
N ASP A 288 -45.43 6.87 -7.99
CA ASP A 288 -45.35 6.73 -9.48
C ASP A 288 -43.93 6.77 -10.06
N ALA A 289 -42.89 6.69 -9.22
CA ALA A 289 -41.49 6.79 -9.68
C ALA A 289 -40.74 5.42 -9.74
N SER A 290 -41.42 4.28 -9.74
CA SER A 290 -40.76 2.96 -9.79
C SER A 290 -41.29 2.06 -10.89
N ALA A 291 -41.33 2.53 -12.15
CA ALA A 291 -41.45 1.66 -13.32
C ALA A 291 -40.07 1.45 -13.95
N PRO A 292 -39.56 0.21 -14.09
CA PRO A 292 -38.32 -0.03 -14.81
C PRO A 292 -38.58 0.11 -16.32
N GLN A 293 -37.88 1.03 -16.98
CA GLN A 293 -37.80 1.06 -18.45
C GLN A 293 -36.89 -0.10 -18.91
N THR A 294 -37.51 -1.15 -19.42
CA THR A 294 -36.88 -2.13 -20.29
C THR A 294 -36.72 -1.53 -21.68
N THR A 295 -35.48 -1.27 -22.11
CA THR A 295 -35.16 -1.01 -23.51
C THR A 295 -34.44 -2.22 -24.09
N SER A 296 -34.99 -2.70 -25.17
CA SER A 296 -34.51 -3.69 -26.14
C SER A 296 -33.14 -3.40 -26.74
#